data_cc722d40e541076e28e93bdb13bd5dd6
#
_entry.id   cc722d40e541076e28e93bdb13bd5dd6
#
_cell.length_a   1.000
_cell.length_b   1.000
_cell.length_c   1.000
_cell.angle_alpha   90.00
_cell.angle_beta   90.00
_cell.angle_gamma   90.00
#
_symmetry.space_group_name_H-M   'P 1'
#
loop_
_entity.id
_entity.type
_entity.pdbx_description
1 polymer ?
#
loop_
_entity_poly.entity_id
_entity_poly.type
_entity_poly.pdbx_seq_one_letter_code
_entity_poly.pdbx_strand_id
1 'polypeptide(L)'
;MEKHEMMSLEDSGQLREKMRFFEQELLRNHHIDPNLYVEYNVKRGLRDSAGKGVLTGLTEISDVNGYNLINGRQIPADGRLYYQGINVQDIISGLNGRRFGFEETVYLLIFGKLPSKEELSRFLDMMADMEDLGGRFVRDVVMKGTNANIMNAMQRCVLALYTYDENPEDISPENVLRQSLELIAKLPEIAVYSYHAYRHFRKDDTLFIRNPQRGLSLAENILLMLRPDGKYTELEAKVLDIALILHAEHGGGNNSTFTTHVVTSSGTDTYSSTAASIGSLKGPRHGGANLKVQNMFTDLKANVSHWDNEDEIVDYLQKVLNKEAFDHAGLIYGMGHAVYTLSDPREVILKRFAQALAEEKGMTEEFELYNRVEGLAGKLIMEHRKLFKNVCANVDFYSGFVYSMLGIPEELFTPIFAIARMPGWSAHRLEELINANKIIRPAYKYVGHHADFVPFDER
;
A
#
# COMPACT_ATOMS: atom_id res chain seq x y z
N MET A 1 -5.88 30.91 -18.17
CA MET A 1 -4.98 29.76 -17.94
C MET A 1 -4.39 29.39 -19.28
N GLU A 2 -3.12 29.75 -19.49
CA GLU A 2 -2.39 29.33 -20.69
C GLU A 2 -2.41 27.79 -20.75
N LYS A 3 -2.93 27.28 -21.87
CA LYS A 3 -2.64 25.90 -22.25
C LYS A 3 -1.12 25.85 -22.37
N HIS A 4 -0.44 25.20 -21.44
CA HIS A 4 0.87 24.68 -21.74
C HIS A 4 0.70 23.87 -23.03
N GLU A 5 1.28 24.33 -24.11
CA GLU A 5 1.41 23.58 -25.36
C GLU A 5 2.14 22.29 -25.01
N MET A 6 1.36 21.27 -24.65
CA MET A 6 1.89 19.92 -24.75
C MET A 6 2.18 19.71 -26.23
N MET A 7 3.38 19.29 -26.55
CA MET A 7 3.87 18.88 -27.85
C MET A 7 2.70 18.37 -28.73
N SER A 8 2.54 18.90 -29.95
CA SER A 8 1.45 18.49 -30.83
C SER A 8 1.43 16.98 -31.03
N LEU A 9 0.28 16.39 -31.36
CA LEU A 9 0.18 14.96 -31.65
C LEU A 9 1.09 14.54 -32.81
N GLU A 10 1.33 15.45 -33.77
CA GLU A 10 2.29 15.26 -34.89
C GLU A 10 3.74 15.23 -34.37
N ASP A 11 4.12 16.17 -33.51
CA ASP A 11 5.46 16.17 -32.89
C ASP A 11 5.67 14.92 -32.05
N SER A 12 4.64 14.41 -31.37
CA SER A 12 4.72 13.16 -30.61
C SER A 12 4.87 11.93 -31.49
N GLY A 13 4.28 11.95 -32.72
CA GLY A 13 4.41 10.88 -33.71
C GLY A 13 5.83 10.80 -34.29
N GLN A 14 6.37 11.93 -34.69
CA GLN A 14 7.75 12.02 -35.21
C GLN A 14 8.78 11.65 -34.13
N LEU A 15 8.57 12.07 -32.89
CA LEU A 15 9.44 11.69 -31.79
C LEU A 15 9.38 10.18 -31.52
N ARG A 16 8.20 9.57 -31.57
CA ARG A 16 8.04 8.11 -31.42
C ARG A 16 8.79 7.34 -32.50
N GLU A 17 8.78 7.82 -33.77
CA GLU A 17 9.49 7.19 -34.84
C GLU A 17 11.02 7.26 -34.64
N LYS A 18 11.52 8.43 -34.25
CA LYS A 18 12.93 8.59 -33.87
C LYS A 18 13.33 7.70 -32.68
N MET A 19 12.45 7.56 -31.70
CA MET A 19 12.70 6.74 -30.50
C MET A 19 12.75 5.24 -30.81
N ARG A 20 12.08 4.73 -31.85
CA ARG A 20 12.09 3.30 -32.22
C ARG A 20 13.50 2.76 -32.47
N PHE A 21 14.35 3.56 -33.13
CA PHE A 21 15.75 3.16 -33.36
C PHE A 21 16.46 2.95 -32.01
N PHE A 22 16.37 3.91 -31.12
CA PHE A 22 17.01 3.82 -29.79
C PHE A 22 16.42 2.73 -28.91
N GLU A 23 15.11 2.47 -29.00
CA GLU A 23 14.45 1.36 -28.32
C GLU A 23 15.02 0.00 -28.78
N GLN A 24 15.21 -0.18 -30.09
CA GLN A 24 15.82 -1.41 -30.62
C GLN A 24 17.25 -1.60 -30.15
N GLU A 25 18.06 -0.54 -30.15
CA GLU A 25 19.43 -0.59 -29.63
C GLU A 25 19.46 -0.89 -28.14
N LEU A 26 18.56 -0.28 -27.35
CA LEU A 26 18.40 -0.55 -25.91
C LEU A 26 18.09 -2.03 -25.66
N LEU A 27 17.07 -2.58 -26.33
CA LEU A 27 16.64 -3.97 -26.14
C LEU A 27 17.73 -4.98 -26.61
N ARG A 28 18.48 -4.65 -27.65
CA ARG A 28 19.59 -5.48 -28.14
C ARG A 28 20.74 -5.55 -27.15
N ASN A 29 21.07 -4.43 -26.49
CA ASN A 29 22.28 -4.30 -25.68
C ASN A 29 22.06 -4.54 -24.16
N HIS A 30 20.82 -4.61 -23.71
CA HIS A 30 20.49 -4.74 -22.28
C HIS A 30 19.80 -6.07 -21.94
N HIS A 31 20.28 -7.17 -22.51
CA HIS A 31 19.79 -8.51 -22.17
C HIS A 31 20.79 -9.24 -21.25
N ILE A 32 20.31 -9.67 -20.08
CA ILE A 32 21.07 -10.54 -19.17
C ILE A 32 20.50 -11.95 -19.29
N ASP A 33 21.35 -12.94 -19.61
CA ASP A 33 20.95 -14.34 -19.66
C ASP A 33 20.39 -14.78 -18.29
N PRO A 34 19.14 -15.26 -18.24
CA PRO A 34 18.54 -15.74 -16.99
C PRO A 34 19.32 -16.85 -16.27
N ASN A 35 20.10 -17.65 -16.98
CA ASN A 35 20.93 -18.71 -16.41
C ASN A 35 22.02 -18.16 -15.47
N LEU A 36 22.51 -16.95 -15.72
CA LEU A 36 23.52 -16.31 -14.88
C LEU A 36 23.01 -16.06 -13.46
N TYR A 37 21.72 -15.85 -13.26
CA TYR A 37 21.15 -15.73 -11.91
C TYR A 37 21.29 -17.02 -11.10
N VAL A 38 21.23 -18.17 -11.76
CA VAL A 38 21.41 -19.47 -11.14
C VAL A 38 22.92 -19.72 -10.91
N GLU A 39 23.74 -19.49 -11.92
CA GLU A 39 25.19 -19.67 -11.88
C GLU A 39 25.84 -18.88 -10.72
N TYR A 40 25.50 -17.60 -10.62
CA TYR A 40 26.01 -16.72 -9.57
C TYR A 40 25.20 -16.77 -8.26
N ASN A 41 24.23 -17.69 -8.15
CA ASN A 41 23.37 -17.84 -6.95
C ASN A 41 22.72 -16.50 -6.50
N VAL A 42 22.26 -15.68 -7.48
CA VAL A 42 21.68 -14.38 -7.21
C VAL A 42 20.29 -14.54 -6.56
N LYS A 43 20.07 -13.88 -5.45
CA LYS A 43 18.79 -13.88 -4.72
C LYS A 43 17.84 -12.87 -5.34
N ARG A 44 17.17 -13.22 -6.44
CA ARG A 44 16.24 -12.32 -7.15
C ARG A 44 15.09 -11.89 -6.22
N GLY A 45 14.87 -10.58 -6.14
CA GLY A 45 13.91 -10.02 -5.20
C GLY A 45 14.28 -10.28 -3.73
N LEU A 46 15.59 -10.46 -3.43
CA LEU A 46 16.13 -10.80 -2.10
C LEU A 46 15.50 -12.07 -1.51
N ARG A 47 15.19 -13.06 -2.38
CA ARG A 47 14.72 -14.39 -1.96
C ARG A 47 15.54 -15.50 -2.62
N ASP A 48 15.73 -16.60 -1.90
CA ASP A 48 16.37 -17.79 -2.45
C ASP A 48 15.38 -18.60 -3.33
N SER A 49 15.85 -19.68 -3.95
CA SER A 49 15.04 -20.56 -4.79
C SER A 49 13.88 -21.25 -4.05
N ALA A 50 13.97 -21.38 -2.72
CA ALA A 50 12.89 -21.89 -1.88
C ALA A 50 11.91 -20.80 -1.43
N GLY A 51 12.14 -19.53 -1.84
CA GLY A 51 11.33 -18.39 -1.47
C GLY A 51 11.63 -17.77 -0.11
N LYS A 52 12.69 -18.24 0.59
CA LYS A 52 13.12 -17.67 1.87
C LYS A 52 13.79 -16.31 1.64
N GLY A 53 13.37 -15.30 2.40
CA GLY A 53 13.95 -13.95 2.35
C GLY A 53 15.41 -13.92 2.84
N VAL A 54 16.21 -13.06 2.22
CA VAL A 54 17.54 -12.71 2.73
C VAL A 54 17.36 -11.86 3.99
N LEU A 55 18.01 -12.23 5.08
CA LEU A 55 18.01 -11.43 6.30
C LEU A 55 18.90 -10.20 6.09
N THR A 56 18.29 -9.01 6.05
CA THR A 56 18.97 -7.75 5.73
C THR A 56 19.03 -6.77 6.91
N GLY A 57 18.22 -6.99 7.95
CA GLY A 57 18.15 -6.13 9.13
C GLY A 57 17.46 -6.79 10.30
N LEU A 58 17.41 -6.08 11.40
CA LEU A 58 16.68 -6.43 12.62
C LEU A 58 15.63 -5.35 12.88
N THR A 59 14.49 -5.72 13.47
CA THR A 59 13.43 -4.79 13.85
C THR A 59 12.70 -5.29 15.09
N GLU A 60 12.26 -4.36 15.93
CA GLU A 60 11.33 -4.61 17.04
C GLU A 60 9.90 -4.12 16.70
N ILE A 61 9.70 -3.45 15.55
CA ILE A 61 8.42 -2.81 15.17
C ILE A 61 7.33 -3.84 14.91
N SER A 62 7.64 -4.91 14.16
CA SER A 62 6.64 -5.93 13.84
C SER A 62 7.23 -7.30 13.55
N ASP A 63 6.42 -8.34 13.80
CA ASP A 63 6.72 -9.72 13.41
C ASP A 63 5.58 -10.28 12.53
N VAL A 64 5.97 -10.84 11.38
CA VAL A 64 5.08 -11.42 10.37
C VAL A 64 5.38 -12.91 10.28
N ASN A 65 4.53 -13.75 10.84
CA ASN A 65 4.80 -15.16 11.02
C ASN A 65 3.65 -16.04 10.49
N GLY A 66 3.96 -17.02 9.63
CA GLY A 66 3.02 -17.99 9.04
C GLY A 66 3.44 -19.44 9.27
N TYR A 67 4.33 -19.72 10.23
CA TYR A 67 4.83 -21.07 10.51
C TYR A 67 5.18 -21.26 12.01
N ASN A 68 5.19 -22.51 12.44
CA ASN A 68 5.76 -22.91 13.71
C ASN A 68 7.12 -23.59 13.49
N LEU A 69 8.06 -23.39 14.40
CA LEU A 69 9.34 -24.06 14.37
C LEU A 69 9.26 -25.32 15.23
N ILE A 70 9.20 -26.50 14.62
CA ILE A 70 9.14 -27.78 15.32
C ILE A 70 10.38 -28.60 14.96
N ASN A 71 11.23 -28.90 15.94
CA ASN A 71 12.51 -29.61 15.75
C ASN A 71 13.40 -28.98 14.63
N GLY A 72 13.45 -27.66 14.57
CA GLY A 72 14.23 -26.90 13.58
C GLY A 72 13.62 -26.87 12.16
N ARG A 73 12.42 -27.45 11.95
CA ARG A 73 11.69 -27.41 10.69
C ARG A 73 10.53 -26.42 10.75
N GLN A 74 10.38 -25.62 9.71
CA GLN A 74 9.23 -24.73 9.55
C GLN A 74 8.01 -25.55 9.10
N ILE A 75 6.96 -25.55 9.93
CA ILE A 75 5.68 -26.16 9.62
C ILE A 75 4.66 -25.05 9.43
N PRO A 76 3.93 -24.99 8.31
CA PRO A 76 2.89 -24.01 8.09
C PRO A 76 1.92 -23.92 9.28
N ALA A 77 1.58 -22.71 9.69
CA ALA A 77 0.62 -22.40 10.73
C ALA A 77 -0.25 -21.22 10.30
N ASP A 78 -1.34 -20.99 11.03
CA ASP A 78 -2.14 -19.78 10.84
C ASP A 78 -1.27 -18.53 10.97
N GLY A 79 -1.55 -17.56 10.11
CA GLY A 79 -0.81 -16.30 10.08
C GLY A 79 -0.95 -15.54 11.38
N ARG A 80 0.14 -14.94 11.81
CA ARG A 80 0.21 -14.06 12.99
C ARG A 80 0.93 -12.78 12.60
N LEU A 81 0.40 -11.67 13.04
CA LEU A 81 0.99 -10.34 12.87
C LEU A 81 1.05 -9.68 14.24
N TYR A 82 2.23 -9.22 14.60
CA TYR A 82 2.47 -8.53 15.87
C TYR A 82 2.97 -7.12 15.60
N TYR A 83 2.43 -6.15 16.31
CA TYR A 83 2.91 -4.77 16.38
C TYR A 83 3.55 -4.56 17.75
N GLN A 84 4.84 -4.27 17.80
CA GLN A 84 5.60 -4.13 19.05
C GLN A 84 5.34 -5.31 20.02
N GLY A 85 5.32 -6.53 19.47
CA GLY A 85 5.10 -7.76 20.24
C GLY A 85 3.64 -8.06 20.60
N ILE A 86 2.66 -7.20 20.30
CA ILE A 86 1.24 -7.41 20.57
C ILE A 86 0.55 -7.93 19.30
N ASN A 87 -0.19 -9.04 19.42
CA ASN A 87 -0.92 -9.59 18.28
C ASN A 87 -2.00 -8.61 17.79
N VAL A 88 -2.06 -8.36 16.49
CA VAL A 88 -3.04 -7.44 15.88
C VAL A 88 -4.48 -7.84 16.19
N GLN A 89 -4.77 -9.14 16.31
CA GLN A 89 -6.10 -9.63 16.71
C GLN A 89 -6.45 -9.19 18.16
N ASP A 90 -5.48 -9.20 19.06
CA ASP A 90 -5.69 -8.76 20.44
C ASP A 90 -5.84 -7.24 20.52
N ILE A 91 -5.09 -6.48 19.69
CA ILE A 91 -5.27 -5.03 19.57
C ILE A 91 -6.72 -4.72 19.20
N ILE A 92 -7.23 -5.33 18.11
CA ILE A 92 -8.59 -5.06 17.62
C ILE A 92 -9.66 -5.55 18.61
N SER A 93 -9.48 -6.72 19.21
CA SER A 93 -10.41 -7.26 20.21
C SER A 93 -10.44 -6.39 21.48
N GLY A 94 -9.30 -5.84 21.87
CA GLY A 94 -9.14 -4.96 23.01
C GLY A 94 -9.79 -3.58 22.85
N LEU A 95 -10.12 -3.16 21.63
CA LEU A 95 -10.82 -1.90 21.40
C LEU A 95 -12.22 -1.86 22.02
N ASN A 96 -12.91 -3.00 22.10
CA ASN A 96 -14.24 -3.11 22.74
C ASN A 96 -15.23 -2.01 22.30
N GLY A 97 -15.22 -1.67 20.99
CA GLY A 97 -16.06 -0.60 20.46
C GLY A 97 -15.57 0.83 20.74
N ARG A 98 -14.39 1.00 21.35
CA ARG A 98 -13.79 2.34 21.53
C ARG A 98 -13.43 2.94 20.17
N ARG A 99 -13.49 4.26 20.10
CA ARG A 99 -12.99 5.07 18.98
C ARG A 99 -11.46 5.24 19.10
N PHE A 100 -10.83 5.73 18.07
CA PHE A 100 -9.40 6.06 18.03
C PHE A 100 -8.48 4.83 18.08
N GLY A 101 -8.93 3.69 17.51
CA GLY A 101 -8.12 2.48 17.49
C GLY A 101 -6.88 2.61 16.60
N PHE A 102 -6.98 3.33 15.50
CA PHE A 102 -5.84 3.60 14.63
C PHE A 102 -4.83 4.51 15.33
N GLU A 103 -5.26 5.59 15.98
CA GLU A 103 -4.36 6.49 16.71
C GLU A 103 -3.67 5.79 17.90
N GLU A 104 -4.37 4.89 18.59
CA GLU A 104 -3.76 4.03 19.62
C GLU A 104 -2.69 3.11 19.00
N THR A 105 -2.93 2.62 17.78
CA THR A 105 -1.96 1.81 17.02
C THR A 105 -0.78 2.66 16.53
N VAL A 106 -1.01 3.89 16.09
CA VAL A 106 0.05 4.85 15.77
C VAL A 106 0.96 5.05 16.96
N TYR A 107 0.36 5.30 18.14
CA TYR A 107 1.12 5.46 19.39
C TYR A 107 1.95 4.21 19.70
N LEU A 108 1.35 3.02 19.59
CA LEU A 108 2.04 1.75 19.81
C LEU A 108 3.26 1.60 18.89
N LEU A 109 3.08 1.81 17.58
CA LEU A 109 4.15 1.63 16.60
C LEU A 109 5.31 2.62 16.79
N ILE A 110 5.00 3.87 17.14
CA ILE A 110 6.00 4.94 17.28
C ILE A 110 6.73 4.87 18.64
N PHE A 111 5.99 4.61 19.72
CA PHE A 111 6.53 4.68 21.09
C PHE A 111 6.79 3.31 21.74
N GLY A 112 6.48 2.21 21.06
CA GLY A 112 6.79 0.84 21.52
C GLY A 112 5.90 0.31 22.63
N LYS A 113 4.81 1.01 23.00
CA LYS A 113 3.87 0.61 24.05
C LYS A 113 2.46 1.14 23.78
N LEU A 114 1.46 0.48 24.31
CA LEU A 114 0.10 1.01 24.33
C LEU A 114 0.01 2.24 25.27
N PRO A 115 -0.74 3.31 24.89
CA PRO A 115 -0.90 4.48 25.73
C PRO A 115 -1.84 4.21 26.91
N SER A 116 -1.58 4.85 28.04
CA SER A 116 -2.59 5.06 29.07
C SER A 116 -3.69 6.01 28.55
N LYS A 117 -4.82 6.11 29.26
CA LYS A 117 -5.90 7.04 28.88
C LYS A 117 -5.41 8.49 28.81
N GLU A 118 -4.54 8.90 29.74
CA GLU A 118 -4.00 10.25 29.75
C GLU A 118 -3.00 10.48 28.61
N GLU A 119 -2.14 9.51 28.32
CA GLU A 119 -1.20 9.57 27.20
C GLU A 119 -1.95 9.64 25.87
N LEU A 120 -2.98 8.81 25.69
CA LEU A 120 -3.81 8.86 24.49
C LEU A 120 -4.50 10.21 24.31
N SER A 121 -5.09 10.75 25.38
CA SER A 121 -5.74 12.06 25.32
C SER A 121 -4.77 13.17 24.89
N ARG A 122 -3.57 13.21 25.47
CA ARG A 122 -2.53 14.19 25.11
C ARG A 122 -2.05 13.98 23.68
N PHE A 123 -1.94 12.72 23.25
CA PHE A 123 -1.53 12.38 21.88
C PHE A 123 -2.57 12.85 20.87
N LEU A 124 -3.84 12.59 21.09
CA LEU A 124 -4.94 13.03 20.24
C LEU A 124 -5.01 14.57 20.13
N ASP A 125 -4.84 15.28 21.25
CA ASP A 125 -4.78 16.74 21.25
C ASP A 125 -3.63 17.28 20.41
N MET A 126 -2.44 16.69 20.54
CA MET A 126 -1.26 17.05 19.77
C MET A 126 -1.45 16.74 18.27
N MET A 127 -2.00 15.57 17.91
CA MET A 127 -2.27 15.21 16.52
C MET A 127 -3.26 16.18 15.87
N ALA A 128 -4.31 16.58 16.59
CA ALA A 128 -5.28 17.56 16.09
C ALA A 128 -4.67 18.95 15.85
N ASP A 129 -3.65 19.34 16.64
CA ASP A 129 -2.90 20.59 16.39
C ASP A 129 -2.00 20.50 15.14
N MET A 130 -1.66 19.30 14.67
CA MET A 130 -0.81 19.05 13.49
C MET A 130 -1.59 18.84 12.19
N GLU A 131 -2.91 18.70 12.22
CA GLU A 131 -3.73 18.36 11.04
C GLU A 131 -3.74 19.48 9.98
N ASP A 132 -3.70 20.76 10.35
CA ASP A 132 -3.87 21.87 9.41
C ASP A 132 -2.75 21.93 8.37
N LEU A 133 -3.12 21.81 7.10
CA LEU A 133 -2.23 22.00 5.95
C LEU A 133 -1.94 23.48 5.64
N GLY A 134 -2.74 24.39 6.17
CA GLY A 134 -2.72 25.80 5.82
C GLY A 134 -3.27 26.11 4.41
N GLY A 135 -4.16 27.09 4.34
CA GLY A 135 -4.87 27.45 3.10
C GLY A 135 -3.96 27.81 1.92
N ARG A 136 -2.73 28.32 2.17
CA ARG A 136 -1.75 28.60 1.12
C ARG A 136 -1.25 27.30 0.47
N PHE A 137 -0.88 26.30 1.27
CA PHE A 137 -0.43 25.00 0.76
C PHE A 137 -1.53 24.30 -0.04
N VAL A 138 -2.75 24.26 0.48
CA VAL A 138 -3.91 23.67 -0.21
C VAL A 138 -4.10 24.33 -1.58
N ARG A 139 -4.16 25.67 -1.63
CA ARG A 139 -4.40 26.42 -2.87
C ARG A 139 -3.26 26.25 -3.89
N ASP A 140 -2.02 26.38 -3.45
CA ASP A 140 -0.87 26.54 -4.36
C ASP A 140 -0.21 25.20 -4.72
N VAL A 141 -0.34 24.17 -3.88
CA VAL A 141 0.27 22.86 -4.10
C VAL A 141 -0.79 21.79 -4.43
N VAL A 142 -1.78 21.60 -3.57
CA VAL A 142 -2.75 20.52 -3.73
C VAL A 142 -3.65 20.77 -4.94
N MET A 143 -4.25 21.98 -5.03
CA MET A 143 -5.27 22.29 -6.05
C MET A 143 -4.70 22.46 -7.45
N LYS A 144 -3.47 22.93 -7.62
CA LYS A 144 -2.91 23.25 -8.95
C LYS A 144 -2.44 22.07 -9.76
N GLY A 145 -2.00 20.99 -9.12
CA GLY A 145 -1.38 19.86 -9.80
C GLY A 145 -2.27 18.62 -9.88
N THR A 146 -3.47 18.75 -10.42
CA THR A 146 -4.48 17.70 -10.42
C THR A 146 -4.25 16.61 -11.48
N ASN A 147 -4.33 15.35 -11.08
CA ASN A 147 -4.39 14.18 -11.97
C ASN A 147 -5.15 13.04 -11.31
N ALA A 148 -5.51 12.01 -12.10
CA ALA A 148 -6.25 10.84 -11.61
C ALA A 148 -5.45 9.97 -10.64
N ASN A 149 -4.12 10.06 -10.64
CA ASN A 149 -3.28 9.27 -9.77
C ASN A 149 -3.01 10.02 -8.46
N ILE A 150 -3.88 9.81 -7.48
CA ILE A 150 -3.80 10.49 -6.18
C ILE A 150 -2.51 10.12 -5.42
N MET A 151 -1.97 8.91 -5.58
CA MET A 151 -0.66 8.54 -5.02
C MET A 151 0.47 9.44 -5.54
N ASN A 152 0.44 9.82 -6.83
CA ASN A 152 1.40 10.77 -7.39
C ASN A 152 1.19 12.19 -6.81
N ALA A 153 -0.06 12.60 -6.64
CA ALA A 153 -0.37 13.88 -5.98
C ALA A 153 0.14 13.90 -4.54
N MET A 154 -0.09 12.85 -3.76
CA MET A 154 0.43 12.70 -2.38
C MET A 154 1.95 12.80 -2.34
N GLN A 155 2.64 12.03 -3.19
CA GLN A 155 4.11 12.04 -3.26
C GLN A 155 4.67 13.44 -3.54
N ARG A 156 4.07 14.14 -4.49
CA ARG A 156 4.44 15.53 -4.83
C ARG A 156 4.16 16.50 -3.68
N CYS A 157 3.01 16.36 -3.02
CA CYS A 157 2.66 17.19 -1.87
C CYS A 157 3.61 16.95 -0.70
N VAL A 158 3.98 15.72 -0.41
CA VAL A 158 4.96 15.38 0.63
C VAL A 158 6.31 16.05 0.32
N LEU A 159 6.82 15.95 -0.90
CA LEU A 159 8.06 16.63 -1.30
C LEU A 159 7.93 18.17 -1.19
N ALA A 160 6.75 18.72 -1.48
CA ALA A 160 6.55 20.17 -1.37
C ALA A 160 6.51 20.64 0.09
N LEU A 161 6.05 19.81 1.05
CA LEU A 161 6.06 20.15 2.48
C LEU A 161 7.46 20.48 3.00
N TYR A 162 8.50 19.88 2.42
CA TYR A 162 9.90 20.24 2.71
C TYR A 162 10.16 21.74 2.70
N THR A 163 9.57 22.48 1.75
CA THR A 163 9.79 23.94 1.61
C THR A 163 9.01 24.77 2.64
N TYR A 164 8.14 24.15 3.42
CA TYR A 164 7.34 24.77 4.47
C TYR A 164 7.83 24.41 5.87
N ASP A 165 8.81 23.49 5.99
CA ASP A 165 9.44 23.13 7.25
C ASP A 165 10.66 24.05 7.51
N GLU A 166 10.81 24.54 8.72
CA GLU A 166 11.94 25.39 9.12
C GLU A 166 13.25 24.59 9.25
N ASN A 167 13.16 23.28 9.55
CA ASN A 167 14.30 22.39 9.77
C ASN A 167 14.18 21.09 8.96
N PRO A 168 14.02 21.14 7.63
CA PRO A 168 13.71 19.95 6.83
C PRO A 168 14.85 18.93 6.80
N GLU A 169 16.11 19.36 6.88
CA GLU A 169 17.32 18.53 6.80
C GLU A 169 17.77 17.96 8.16
N ASP A 170 17.16 18.38 9.27
CA ASP A 170 17.51 17.86 10.58
C ASP A 170 16.95 16.44 10.76
N ILE A 171 17.86 15.45 10.78
CA ILE A 171 17.55 14.03 10.98
C ILE A 171 17.69 13.56 12.43
N SER A 172 17.75 14.49 13.38
CA SER A 172 17.68 14.11 14.80
C SER A 172 16.37 13.35 15.09
N PRO A 173 16.39 12.37 15.98
CA PRO A 173 15.17 11.59 16.32
C PRO A 173 13.99 12.48 16.73
N GLU A 174 14.26 13.58 17.45
CA GLU A 174 13.24 14.55 17.88
C GLU A 174 12.57 15.22 16.67
N ASN A 175 13.35 15.75 15.72
CA ASN A 175 12.79 16.42 14.54
C ASN A 175 12.11 15.43 13.60
N VAL A 176 12.69 14.25 13.39
CA VAL A 176 12.08 13.19 12.57
C VAL A 176 10.77 12.70 13.18
N LEU A 177 10.66 12.60 14.51
CA LEU A 177 9.42 12.30 15.21
C LEU A 177 8.36 13.37 14.91
N ARG A 178 8.69 14.67 15.07
CA ARG A 178 7.80 15.78 14.74
C ARG A 178 7.30 15.70 13.29
N GLN A 179 8.22 15.60 12.33
CA GLN A 179 7.90 15.51 10.90
C GLN A 179 7.03 14.29 10.58
N SER A 180 7.30 13.14 11.21
CA SER A 180 6.54 11.90 11.05
C SER A 180 5.10 12.04 11.53
N LEU A 181 4.89 12.62 12.72
CA LEU A 181 3.56 12.84 13.28
C LEU A 181 2.76 13.86 12.46
N GLU A 182 3.41 14.94 12.00
CA GLU A 182 2.78 15.88 11.08
C GLU A 182 2.36 15.22 9.76
N LEU A 183 3.19 14.36 9.17
CA LEU A 183 2.83 13.64 7.96
C LEU A 183 1.67 12.65 8.18
N ILE A 184 1.63 11.94 9.31
CA ILE A 184 0.51 11.07 9.68
C ILE A 184 -0.79 11.86 9.76
N ALA A 185 -0.76 13.04 10.39
CA ALA A 185 -1.92 13.90 10.54
C ALA A 185 -2.39 14.54 9.21
N LYS A 186 -1.46 14.97 8.34
CA LYS A 186 -1.74 15.74 7.11
C LYS A 186 -2.06 14.88 5.87
N LEU A 187 -1.58 13.63 5.82
CA LEU A 187 -1.79 12.78 4.63
C LEU A 187 -3.27 12.54 4.28
N PRO A 188 -4.21 12.38 5.23
CA PRO A 188 -5.63 12.29 4.91
C PRO A 188 -6.17 13.48 4.15
N GLU A 189 -5.87 14.71 4.59
CA GLU A 189 -6.26 15.93 3.88
C GLU A 189 -5.64 16.00 2.49
N ILE A 190 -4.34 15.72 2.37
CA ILE A 190 -3.64 15.71 1.08
C ILE A 190 -4.32 14.76 0.09
N ALA A 191 -4.68 13.55 0.53
CA ALA A 191 -5.32 12.55 -0.31
C ALA A 191 -6.73 12.99 -0.75
N VAL A 192 -7.57 13.36 0.22
CA VAL A 192 -8.98 13.71 -0.03
C VAL A 192 -9.08 15.00 -0.85
N TYR A 193 -8.31 16.03 -0.50
CA TYR A 193 -8.33 17.29 -1.24
C TYR A 193 -7.75 17.15 -2.66
N SER A 194 -6.73 16.31 -2.85
CA SER A 194 -6.21 16.00 -4.19
C SER A 194 -7.28 15.29 -5.04
N TYR A 195 -8.06 14.39 -4.43
CA TYR A 195 -9.18 13.74 -5.10
C TYR A 195 -10.28 14.73 -5.49
N HIS A 196 -10.72 15.61 -4.57
CA HIS A 196 -11.72 16.63 -4.88
C HIS A 196 -11.25 17.62 -5.94
N ALA A 197 -9.96 18.02 -5.88
CA ALA A 197 -9.36 18.85 -6.92
C ALA A 197 -9.33 18.14 -8.28
N TYR A 198 -8.97 16.85 -8.32
CA TYR A 198 -9.04 16.05 -9.55
C TYR A 198 -10.47 15.99 -10.10
N ARG A 199 -11.45 15.67 -9.26
CA ARG A 199 -12.86 15.62 -9.67
C ARG A 199 -13.35 16.95 -10.23
N HIS A 200 -13.04 18.05 -9.55
CA HIS A 200 -13.44 19.38 -9.99
C HIS A 200 -12.79 19.79 -11.31
N PHE A 201 -11.46 19.75 -11.39
CA PHE A 201 -10.74 20.30 -12.54
C PHE A 201 -10.67 19.38 -13.76
N ARG A 202 -10.95 18.08 -13.60
CA ARG A 202 -10.85 17.08 -14.68
C ARG A 202 -12.14 16.34 -15.00
N LYS A 203 -13.14 16.42 -14.12
CA LYS A 203 -14.44 15.73 -14.25
C LYS A 203 -15.63 16.67 -14.13
N ASP A 204 -15.39 17.98 -14.01
CA ASP A 204 -16.40 19.04 -13.89
C ASP A 204 -17.36 18.86 -12.70
N ASP A 205 -16.94 18.18 -11.65
CA ASP A 205 -17.71 18.04 -10.41
C ASP A 205 -17.65 19.32 -9.56
N THR A 206 -18.62 19.49 -8.67
CA THR A 206 -18.62 20.57 -7.70
C THR A 206 -17.45 20.42 -6.72
N LEU A 207 -16.64 21.47 -6.59
CA LEU A 207 -15.59 21.51 -5.57
C LEU A 207 -16.21 21.80 -4.22
N PHE A 208 -15.94 20.94 -3.25
CA PHE A 208 -16.14 21.23 -1.85
C PHE A 208 -14.88 20.84 -1.06
N ILE A 209 -14.56 21.62 -0.07
CA ILE A 209 -13.45 21.37 0.86
C ILE A 209 -14.02 21.44 2.26
N ARG A 210 -13.81 20.40 3.03
CA ARG A 210 -14.24 20.30 4.41
C ARG A 210 -13.02 20.00 5.26
N ASN A 211 -12.77 20.82 6.25
CA ASN A 211 -11.66 20.64 7.17
C ASN A 211 -11.95 19.48 8.14
N PRO A 212 -10.92 18.77 8.60
CA PRO A 212 -11.05 17.82 9.69
C PRO A 212 -11.61 18.51 10.94
N GLN A 213 -12.25 17.74 11.78
CA GLN A 213 -12.86 18.24 13.02
C GLN A 213 -12.14 17.64 14.23
N ARG A 214 -11.68 18.52 15.12
CA ARG A 214 -11.10 18.10 16.40
C ARG A 214 -12.07 17.22 17.17
N GLY A 215 -11.57 16.14 17.76
CA GLY A 215 -12.35 15.19 18.53
C GLY A 215 -13.01 14.08 17.68
N LEU A 216 -12.87 14.10 16.37
CA LEU A 216 -13.12 12.95 15.50
C LEU A 216 -11.83 12.13 15.31
N SER A 217 -11.97 10.82 15.09
CA SER A 217 -10.85 9.97 14.72
C SER A 217 -10.43 10.26 13.27
N LEU A 218 -9.23 9.83 12.92
CA LEU A 218 -8.72 9.96 11.54
C LEU A 218 -9.64 9.25 10.54
N ALA A 219 -10.18 8.09 10.89
CA ALA A 219 -11.17 7.38 10.06
C ALA A 219 -12.46 8.20 9.87
N GLU A 220 -12.98 8.79 10.94
CA GLU A 220 -14.16 9.66 10.88
C GLU A 220 -13.87 10.92 10.05
N ASN A 221 -12.72 11.55 10.24
CA ASN A 221 -12.30 12.72 9.46
C ASN A 221 -12.15 12.42 7.96
N ILE A 222 -11.63 11.25 7.59
CA ILE A 222 -11.58 10.82 6.18
C ILE A 222 -13.00 10.77 5.58
N LEU A 223 -13.95 10.10 6.26
CA LEU A 223 -15.33 9.98 5.78
C LEU A 223 -16.04 11.34 5.74
N LEU A 224 -15.83 12.17 6.78
CA LEU A 224 -16.36 13.53 6.86
C LEU A 224 -15.89 14.40 5.69
N MET A 225 -14.59 14.40 5.41
CA MET A 225 -13.99 15.21 4.36
C MET A 225 -14.35 14.71 2.96
N LEU A 226 -14.47 13.39 2.78
CA LEU A 226 -14.71 12.78 1.47
C LEU A 226 -16.15 12.95 0.99
N ARG A 227 -17.12 12.90 1.90
CA ARG A 227 -18.54 12.87 1.52
C ARG A 227 -19.14 14.27 1.39
N PRO A 228 -19.95 14.55 0.34
CA PRO A 228 -20.56 15.85 0.15
C PRO A 228 -21.43 16.32 1.33
N ASP A 229 -22.17 15.39 1.97
CA ASP A 229 -23.01 15.68 3.13
C ASP A 229 -22.28 15.52 4.47
N GLY A 230 -21.06 14.96 4.45
CA GLY A 230 -20.24 14.71 5.66
C GLY A 230 -20.81 13.66 6.60
N LYS A 231 -21.77 12.84 6.17
CA LYS A 231 -22.45 11.86 7.03
C LYS A 231 -21.83 10.49 6.88
N TYR A 232 -21.75 9.77 7.97
CA TYR A 232 -21.33 8.37 8.06
C TYR A 232 -22.01 7.69 9.25
N THR A 233 -22.10 6.36 9.22
CA THR A 233 -22.58 5.58 10.35
C THR A 233 -21.42 5.24 11.30
N GLU A 234 -21.75 4.90 12.53
CA GLU A 234 -20.75 4.43 13.51
C GLU A 234 -20.02 3.16 13.00
N LEU A 235 -20.75 2.26 12.33
CA LEU A 235 -20.17 1.05 11.76
C LEU A 235 -19.20 1.39 10.62
N GLU A 236 -19.54 2.32 9.74
CA GLU A 236 -18.63 2.76 8.65
C GLU A 236 -17.32 3.32 9.20
N ALA A 237 -17.38 4.20 10.20
CA ALA A 237 -16.19 4.76 10.83
C ALA A 237 -15.35 3.67 11.50
N LYS A 238 -15.98 2.74 12.22
CA LYS A 238 -15.32 1.60 12.86
C LYS A 238 -14.64 0.68 11.85
N VAL A 239 -15.31 0.35 10.76
CA VAL A 239 -14.75 -0.53 9.71
C VAL A 239 -13.55 0.12 9.04
N LEU A 240 -13.60 1.43 8.76
CA LEU A 240 -12.45 2.15 8.22
C LEU A 240 -11.31 2.20 9.24
N ASP A 241 -11.57 2.47 10.52
CA ASP A 241 -10.56 2.46 11.59
C ASP A 241 -9.84 1.11 11.68
N ILE A 242 -10.60 0.01 11.65
CA ILE A 242 -10.04 -1.36 11.61
C ILE A 242 -9.19 -1.59 10.34
N ALA A 243 -9.66 -1.16 9.18
CA ALA A 243 -8.90 -1.28 7.94
C ALA A 243 -7.56 -0.53 8.02
N LEU A 244 -7.55 0.67 8.61
CA LEU A 244 -6.33 1.45 8.84
C LEU A 244 -5.36 0.71 9.78
N ILE A 245 -5.85 0.15 10.89
CA ILE A 245 -5.03 -0.67 11.81
C ILE A 245 -4.37 -1.85 11.08
N LEU A 246 -5.16 -2.60 10.29
CA LEU A 246 -4.67 -3.78 9.58
C LEU A 246 -3.63 -3.47 8.50
N HIS A 247 -3.62 -2.24 7.97
CA HIS A 247 -2.66 -1.79 6.96
C HIS A 247 -1.47 -1.03 7.56
N ALA A 248 -1.48 -0.70 8.86
CA ALA A 248 -0.50 0.18 9.50
C ALA A 248 0.94 -0.33 9.37
N GLU A 249 1.16 -1.65 9.48
CA GLU A 249 2.49 -2.26 9.41
C GLU A 249 2.43 -3.70 8.88
N HIS A 250 3.52 -4.15 8.22
CA HIS A 250 3.63 -5.52 7.72
C HIS A 250 5.08 -5.97 7.47
N GLY A 251 5.95 -5.67 8.40
CA GLY A 251 7.34 -6.13 8.41
C GLY A 251 8.33 -5.25 7.65
N GLY A 252 9.55 -5.18 8.16
CA GLY A 252 10.65 -4.39 7.57
C GLY A 252 11.07 -4.83 6.16
N GLY A 253 10.77 -6.07 5.77
CA GLY A 253 11.02 -6.61 4.43
C GLY A 253 9.92 -6.30 3.39
N ASN A 254 8.84 -5.64 3.78
CA ASN A 254 7.85 -5.12 2.85
C ASN A 254 8.49 -4.10 1.90
N ASN A 255 8.13 -4.11 0.60
CA ASN A 255 8.85 -3.33 -0.41
C ASN A 255 8.94 -1.84 -0.08
N SER A 256 7.85 -1.20 0.35
CA SER A 256 7.86 0.22 0.71
C SER A 256 8.60 0.48 2.03
N THR A 257 8.47 -0.41 3.01
CA THR A 257 9.21 -0.33 4.28
C THR A 257 10.71 -0.54 4.06
N PHE A 258 11.10 -1.50 3.22
CA PHE A 258 12.51 -1.70 2.85
C PHE A 258 13.07 -0.49 2.08
N THR A 259 12.24 0.14 1.23
CA THR A 259 12.59 1.41 0.58
C THR A 259 12.84 2.50 1.63
N THR A 260 12.01 2.59 2.68
CA THR A 260 12.22 3.49 3.81
C THR A 260 13.59 3.27 4.46
N HIS A 261 13.95 2.02 4.77
CA HIS A 261 15.26 1.67 5.31
C HIS A 261 16.41 2.09 4.38
N VAL A 262 16.33 1.72 3.09
CA VAL A 262 17.37 2.02 2.10
C VAL A 262 17.61 3.52 1.99
N VAL A 263 16.53 4.30 1.85
CA VAL A 263 16.62 5.75 1.68
C VAL A 263 17.04 6.44 2.97
N THR A 264 16.52 6.02 4.12
CA THR A 264 16.93 6.53 5.44
C THR A 264 18.40 6.29 5.71
N SER A 265 18.94 5.12 5.34
CA SER A 265 20.35 4.76 5.57
C SER A 265 21.34 5.67 4.84
N SER A 266 20.89 6.45 3.85
CA SER A 266 21.70 7.47 3.17
C SER A 266 21.83 8.78 3.97
N GLY A 267 21.04 8.97 5.03
CA GLY A 267 21.02 10.18 5.82
C GLY A 267 20.17 11.31 5.23
N THR A 268 19.24 11.01 4.32
CA THR A 268 18.35 12.02 3.71
C THR A 268 17.20 12.44 4.64
N ASP A 269 16.53 13.52 4.28
CA ASP A 269 15.39 14.11 4.99
C ASP A 269 14.15 13.18 5.03
N THR A 270 13.19 13.50 5.90
CA THR A 270 11.97 12.72 6.12
C THR A 270 11.02 12.78 4.92
N TYR A 271 10.92 13.91 4.24
CA TYR A 271 10.01 14.09 3.11
C TYR A 271 10.46 13.28 1.91
N SER A 272 11.76 13.27 1.60
CA SER A 272 12.37 12.44 0.54
C SER A 272 12.18 10.95 0.83
N SER A 273 12.42 10.51 2.07
CA SER A 273 12.21 9.11 2.48
C SER A 273 10.76 8.69 2.36
N THR A 274 9.82 9.50 2.85
CA THR A 274 8.39 9.24 2.75
C THR A 274 7.89 9.23 1.30
N ALA A 275 8.34 10.19 0.49
CA ALA A 275 7.99 10.22 -0.93
C ALA A 275 8.48 8.99 -1.68
N ALA A 276 9.68 8.47 -1.37
CA ALA A 276 10.19 7.22 -1.93
C ALA A 276 9.32 6.02 -1.52
N SER A 277 8.89 5.96 -0.27
CA SER A 277 8.03 4.91 0.26
C SER A 277 6.63 4.92 -0.39
N ILE A 278 6.04 6.10 -0.58
CA ILE A 278 4.79 6.29 -1.33
C ILE A 278 4.98 5.85 -2.79
N GLY A 279 6.09 6.20 -3.43
CA GLY A 279 6.43 5.77 -4.79
C GLY A 279 6.54 4.25 -4.94
N SER A 280 7.14 3.57 -3.94
CA SER A 280 7.20 2.12 -3.87
C SER A 280 5.81 1.49 -3.73
N LEU A 281 4.98 2.01 -2.80
CA LEU A 281 3.63 1.51 -2.57
C LEU A 281 2.71 1.72 -3.78
N LYS A 282 2.87 2.82 -4.51
CA LYS A 282 2.12 3.14 -5.73
C LYS A 282 2.23 2.07 -6.81
N GLY A 283 3.31 1.30 -6.83
CA GLY A 283 3.54 0.28 -7.85
C GLY A 283 2.44 -0.79 -7.89
N PRO A 284 1.98 -1.21 -9.10
CA PRO A 284 0.86 -2.15 -9.23
C PRO A 284 1.15 -3.55 -8.68
N ARG A 285 2.43 -3.87 -8.45
CA ARG A 285 2.85 -5.14 -7.83
C ARG A 285 2.89 -5.08 -6.30
N HIS A 286 2.59 -3.90 -5.71
CA HIS A 286 2.60 -3.69 -4.27
C HIS A 286 1.23 -3.18 -3.80
N GLY A 287 0.97 -1.87 -3.81
CA GLY A 287 -0.26 -1.31 -3.25
C GLY A 287 -1.50 -1.34 -4.17
N GLY A 288 -1.36 -1.77 -5.42
CA GLY A 288 -2.48 -1.81 -6.37
C GLY A 288 -3.26 -3.13 -6.41
N ALA A 289 -3.00 -4.06 -5.49
CA ALA A 289 -3.61 -5.39 -5.53
C ALA A 289 -5.13 -5.35 -5.24
N ASN A 290 -5.59 -4.54 -4.29
CA ASN A 290 -7.00 -4.39 -3.96
C ASN A 290 -7.86 -3.87 -5.13
N LEU A 291 -7.34 -2.91 -5.90
CA LEU A 291 -8.01 -2.44 -7.11
C LEU A 291 -8.10 -3.54 -8.18
N LYS A 292 -7.07 -4.37 -8.31
CA LYS A 292 -7.09 -5.52 -9.22
C LYS A 292 -8.13 -6.57 -8.79
N VAL A 293 -8.28 -6.82 -7.49
CA VAL A 293 -9.35 -7.67 -6.95
C VAL A 293 -10.71 -7.10 -7.33
N GLN A 294 -10.95 -5.82 -7.06
CA GLN A 294 -12.22 -5.16 -7.37
C GLN A 294 -12.57 -5.26 -8.86
N ASN A 295 -11.61 -4.99 -9.75
CA ASN A 295 -11.81 -5.09 -11.19
C ASN A 295 -12.09 -6.54 -11.64
N MET A 296 -11.41 -7.53 -11.04
CA MET A 296 -11.67 -8.95 -11.31
C MET A 296 -13.09 -9.34 -10.89
N PHE A 297 -13.57 -8.88 -9.72
CA PHE A 297 -14.96 -9.14 -9.30
C PHE A 297 -15.98 -8.40 -10.16
N THR A 298 -15.65 -7.22 -10.67
CA THR A 298 -16.50 -6.51 -11.64
C THR A 298 -16.64 -7.31 -12.94
N ASP A 299 -15.54 -7.84 -13.47
CA ASP A 299 -15.55 -8.71 -14.64
C ASP A 299 -16.25 -10.05 -14.36
N LEU A 300 -16.02 -10.67 -13.20
CA LEU A 300 -16.71 -11.90 -12.78
C LEU A 300 -18.23 -11.68 -12.75
N LYS A 301 -18.71 -10.63 -12.09
CA LYS A 301 -20.14 -10.30 -12.00
C LYS A 301 -20.79 -10.06 -13.37
N ALA A 302 -20.04 -9.59 -14.35
CA ALA A 302 -20.53 -9.41 -15.72
C ALA A 302 -20.59 -10.74 -16.53
N ASN A 303 -19.80 -11.76 -16.15
CA ASN A 303 -19.63 -13.01 -16.89
C ASN A 303 -20.24 -14.25 -16.21
N VAL A 304 -20.63 -14.16 -14.94
CA VAL A 304 -21.29 -15.22 -14.18
C VAL A 304 -22.73 -14.80 -13.90
N SER A 305 -23.70 -15.58 -14.37
CA SER A 305 -25.12 -15.27 -14.27
C SER A 305 -25.73 -15.62 -12.91
N HIS A 306 -25.26 -16.71 -12.31
CA HIS A 306 -25.78 -17.24 -11.05
C HIS A 306 -24.67 -17.29 -10.01
N TRP A 307 -24.65 -16.30 -9.11
CA TRP A 307 -23.57 -16.14 -8.10
C TRP A 307 -23.64 -17.19 -6.97
N ASP A 308 -24.72 -17.97 -6.90
CA ASP A 308 -24.90 -19.11 -6.01
C ASP A 308 -24.48 -20.44 -6.67
N ASN A 309 -24.20 -20.45 -7.96
CA ASN A 309 -23.74 -21.62 -8.71
C ASN A 309 -22.21 -21.72 -8.71
N GLU A 310 -21.67 -22.63 -7.90
CA GLU A 310 -20.22 -22.83 -7.78
C GLU A 310 -19.59 -23.29 -9.10
N ASP A 311 -20.28 -24.08 -9.94
CA ASP A 311 -19.73 -24.56 -11.21
C ASP A 311 -19.50 -23.40 -12.20
N GLU A 312 -20.42 -22.42 -12.29
CA GLU A 312 -20.22 -21.22 -13.11
C GLU A 312 -19.03 -20.38 -12.61
N ILE A 313 -18.87 -20.24 -11.29
CA ILE A 313 -17.76 -19.54 -10.69
C ILE A 313 -16.43 -20.26 -10.99
N VAL A 314 -16.38 -21.58 -10.84
CA VAL A 314 -15.21 -22.41 -11.14
C VAL A 314 -14.81 -22.27 -12.61
N ASP A 315 -15.75 -22.37 -13.54
CA ASP A 315 -15.50 -22.21 -14.98
C ASP A 315 -14.89 -20.84 -15.30
N TYR A 316 -15.41 -19.77 -14.69
CA TYR A 316 -14.85 -18.42 -14.86
C TYR A 316 -13.43 -18.32 -14.30
N LEU A 317 -13.20 -18.79 -13.07
CA LEU A 317 -11.87 -18.75 -12.44
C LEU A 317 -10.83 -19.58 -13.21
N GLN A 318 -11.22 -20.70 -13.81
CA GLN A 318 -10.36 -21.50 -14.68
C GLN A 318 -9.97 -20.73 -15.94
N LYS A 319 -10.90 -19.99 -16.57
CA LYS A 319 -10.60 -19.11 -17.70
C LYS A 319 -9.62 -18.00 -17.31
N VAL A 320 -9.76 -17.41 -16.11
CA VAL A 320 -8.79 -16.45 -15.58
C VAL A 320 -7.40 -17.07 -15.46
N LEU A 321 -7.28 -18.25 -14.86
CA LEU A 321 -6.01 -18.97 -14.69
C LEU A 321 -5.38 -19.36 -16.03
N ASN A 322 -6.19 -19.73 -17.02
CA ASN A 322 -5.76 -20.07 -18.38
C ASN A 322 -5.41 -18.84 -19.24
N LYS A 323 -5.57 -17.63 -18.71
CA LYS A 323 -5.37 -16.35 -19.43
C LYS A 323 -6.39 -16.09 -20.54
N GLU A 324 -7.59 -16.59 -20.37
CA GLU A 324 -8.69 -16.50 -21.34
C GLU A 324 -9.73 -15.43 -20.93
N ALA A 325 -9.71 -14.98 -19.67
CA ALA A 325 -10.63 -13.99 -19.13
C ALA A 325 -9.90 -12.89 -18.35
N PHE A 326 -10.62 -11.83 -18.03
CA PHE A 326 -10.18 -10.65 -17.32
C PHE A 326 -8.97 -9.98 -17.99
N ASP A 327 -7.84 -9.81 -17.30
CA ASP A 327 -6.65 -9.12 -17.80
C ASP A 327 -5.61 -10.04 -18.44
N HIS A 328 -5.95 -11.29 -18.68
CA HIS A 328 -5.11 -12.33 -19.30
C HIS A 328 -3.75 -12.57 -18.59
N ALA A 329 -3.63 -12.16 -17.33
CA ALA A 329 -2.41 -12.37 -16.55
C ALA A 329 -2.28 -13.80 -15.98
N GLY A 330 -3.38 -14.55 -15.90
CA GLY A 330 -3.43 -15.88 -15.30
C GLY A 330 -3.33 -15.85 -13.78
N LEU A 331 -3.91 -14.82 -13.16
CA LEU A 331 -3.86 -14.56 -11.72
C LEU A 331 -5.27 -14.35 -11.17
N ILE A 332 -5.62 -15.09 -10.12
CA ILE A 332 -6.73 -14.74 -9.25
C ILE A 332 -6.16 -13.78 -8.19
N TYR A 333 -6.50 -12.50 -8.31
CA TYR A 333 -5.98 -11.45 -7.44
C TYR A 333 -6.51 -11.56 -6.01
N GLY A 334 -5.75 -11.08 -5.05
CA GLY A 334 -6.08 -11.22 -3.62
C GLY A 334 -5.78 -12.60 -3.03
N MET A 335 -5.30 -13.57 -3.86
CA MET A 335 -4.93 -14.91 -3.43
C MET A 335 -3.42 -15.09 -3.35
N GLY A 336 -2.95 -15.67 -2.25
CA GLY A 336 -1.53 -15.95 -1.97
C GLY A 336 -0.82 -14.82 -1.27
N HIS A 337 0.21 -15.19 -0.52
CA HIS A 337 1.05 -14.26 0.24
C HIS A 337 2.49 -14.79 0.34
N ALA A 338 3.45 -13.86 0.49
CA ALA A 338 4.87 -14.22 0.58
C ALA A 338 5.24 -15.01 1.85
N VAL A 339 4.50 -14.81 2.95
CA VAL A 339 4.71 -15.44 4.26
C VAL A 339 3.57 -16.38 4.62
N TYR A 340 2.33 -15.89 4.55
CA TYR A 340 1.15 -16.65 4.95
C TYR A 340 0.77 -17.70 3.93
N THR A 341 0.37 -18.88 4.42
CA THR A 341 -0.05 -20.01 3.57
C THR A 341 -1.38 -20.59 3.96
N LEU A 342 -1.71 -20.61 5.25
CA LEU A 342 -2.97 -21.13 5.75
C LEU A 342 -4.01 -20.02 5.91
N SER A 343 -3.63 -18.90 6.51
CA SER A 343 -4.51 -17.74 6.68
C SER A 343 -3.67 -16.45 6.77
N ASP A 344 -4.20 -15.32 6.31
CA ASP A 344 -3.71 -13.98 6.60
C ASP A 344 -4.56 -13.40 7.75
N PRO A 345 -4.00 -13.09 8.93
CA PRO A 345 -4.78 -12.63 10.08
C PRO A 345 -5.54 -11.33 9.79
N ARG A 346 -5.03 -10.51 8.88
CA ARG A 346 -5.66 -9.24 8.48
C ARG A 346 -6.91 -9.50 7.64
N GLU A 347 -6.85 -10.44 6.72
CA GLU A 347 -7.99 -10.86 5.89
C GLU A 347 -9.08 -11.45 6.79
N VAL A 348 -8.72 -12.41 7.66
CA VAL A 348 -9.67 -13.07 8.59
C VAL A 348 -10.42 -12.06 9.45
N ILE A 349 -9.73 -11.02 9.93
CA ILE A 349 -10.34 -9.96 10.74
C ILE A 349 -11.22 -9.08 9.85
N LEU A 350 -10.70 -8.58 8.73
CA LEU A 350 -11.42 -7.65 7.85
C LEU A 350 -12.70 -8.27 7.29
N LYS A 351 -12.68 -9.56 6.94
CA LYS A 351 -13.83 -10.34 6.47
C LYS A 351 -15.03 -10.26 7.43
N ARG A 352 -14.79 -10.34 8.75
CA ARG A 352 -15.88 -10.25 9.76
C ARG A 352 -16.53 -8.87 9.75
N PHE A 353 -15.74 -7.82 9.61
CA PHE A 353 -16.25 -6.45 9.51
C PHE A 353 -16.90 -6.17 8.15
N ALA A 354 -16.37 -6.76 7.06
CA ALA A 354 -16.98 -6.70 5.74
C ALA A 354 -18.38 -7.34 5.72
N GLN A 355 -18.57 -8.46 6.42
CA GLN A 355 -19.88 -9.09 6.56
C GLN A 355 -20.88 -8.16 7.27
N ALA A 356 -20.54 -7.63 8.42
CA ALA A 356 -21.41 -6.72 9.17
C ALA A 356 -21.76 -5.45 8.36
N LEU A 357 -20.78 -4.91 7.62
CA LEU A 357 -21.01 -3.74 6.76
C LEU A 357 -21.90 -4.11 5.55
N ALA A 358 -21.72 -5.28 4.95
CA ALA A 358 -22.55 -5.76 3.85
C ALA A 358 -24.01 -5.95 4.27
N GLU A 359 -24.24 -6.44 5.50
CA GLU A 359 -25.60 -6.53 6.08
C GLU A 359 -26.23 -5.13 6.23
N GLU A 360 -25.49 -4.13 6.79
CA GLU A 360 -25.96 -2.75 6.90
C GLU A 360 -26.27 -2.12 5.53
N LYS A 361 -25.45 -2.41 4.52
CA LYS A 361 -25.58 -1.84 3.17
C LYS A 361 -26.53 -2.60 2.24
N GLY A 362 -27.07 -3.75 2.68
CA GLY A 362 -27.91 -4.61 1.84
C GLY A 362 -27.13 -5.30 0.70
N MET A 363 -25.81 -5.53 0.89
CA MET A 363 -24.90 -6.15 -0.06
C MET A 363 -24.48 -7.56 0.33
N THR A 364 -25.32 -8.27 1.09
CA THR A 364 -25.03 -9.62 1.60
C THR A 364 -24.79 -10.62 0.47
N GLU A 365 -25.56 -10.54 -0.62
CA GLU A 365 -25.39 -11.42 -1.78
C GLU A 365 -23.99 -11.28 -2.41
N GLU A 366 -23.51 -10.05 -2.53
CA GLU A 366 -22.16 -9.77 -3.04
C GLU A 366 -21.08 -10.26 -2.07
N PHE A 367 -21.26 -10.09 -0.76
CA PHE A 367 -20.35 -10.65 0.24
C PHE A 367 -20.27 -12.18 0.13
N GLU A 368 -21.41 -12.86 -0.05
CA GLU A 368 -21.44 -14.32 -0.24
C GLU A 368 -20.72 -14.75 -1.53
N LEU A 369 -20.78 -13.95 -2.60
CA LEU A 369 -19.99 -14.20 -3.79
C LEU A 369 -18.48 -14.16 -3.48
N TYR A 370 -18.01 -13.14 -2.77
CA TYR A 370 -16.61 -13.09 -2.32
C TYR A 370 -16.23 -14.32 -1.50
N ASN A 371 -17.08 -14.73 -0.56
CA ASN A 371 -16.86 -15.88 0.30
C ASN A 371 -16.75 -17.20 -0.50
N ARG A 372 -17.61 -17.41 -1.51
CA ARG A 372 -17.53 -18.58 -2.42
C ARG A 372 -16.25 -18.56 -3.25
N VAL A 373 -15.91 -17.42 -3.86
CA VAL A 373 -14.69 -17.28 -4.66
C VAL A 373 -13.46 -17.59 -3.82
N GLU A 374 -13.37 -17.07 -2.59
CA GLU A 374 -12.28 -17.38 -1.66
C GLU A 374 -12.15 -18.89 -1.41
N GLY A 375 -13.26 -19.57 -1.11
CA GLY A 375 -13.27 -21.01 -0.84
C GLY A 375 -12.84 -21.87 -2.02
N LEU A 376 -13.14 -21.45 -3.25
CA LEU A 376 -12.83 -22.15 -4.48
C LEU A 376 -11.43 -21.83 -5.03
N ALA A 377 -11.03 -20.56 -4.98
CA ALA A 377 -9.82 -20.06 -5.65
C ALA A 377 -8.54 -20.72 -5.15
N GLY A 378 -8.41 -20.95 -3.84
CA GLY A 378 -7.22 -21.59 -3.26
C GLY A 378 -6.94 -22.95 -3.85
N LYS A 379 -7.96 -23.82 -3.95
CA LYS A 379 -7.87 -25.15 -4.53
C LYS A 379 -7.53 -25.11 -6.02
N LEU A 380 -8.24 -24.27 -6.77
CA LEU A 380 -8.01 -24.10 -8.22
C LEU A 380 -6.58 -23.66 -8.54
N ILE A 381 -6.04 -22.72 -7.78
CA ILE A 381 -4.65 -22.25 -7.96
C ILE A 381 -3.67 -23.39 -7.67
N MET A 382 -3.88 -24.14 -6.59
CA MET A 382 -3.01 -25.28 -6.22
C MET A 382 -2.99 -26.36 -7.30
N GLU A 383 -4.15 -26.75 -7.81
CA GLU A 383 -4.29 -27.73 -8.88
C GLU A 383 -3.67 -27.24 -10.19
N HIS A 384 -4.01 -26.03 -10.64
CA HIS A 384 -3.53 -25.45 -11.88
C HIS A 384 -2.01 -25.31 -11.91
N ARG A 385 -1.40 -24.86 -10.80
CA ARG A 385 0.05 -24.63 -10.68
C ARG A 385 0.81 -25.84 -10.12
N LYS A 386 0.14 -26.95 -9.81
CA LYS A 386 0.71 -28.15 -9.18
C LYS A 386 1.51 -27.80 -7.89
N LEU A 387 0.91 -26.97 -7.04
CA LEU A 387 1.53 -26.54 -5.81
C LEU A 387 1.24 -27.52 -4.67
N PHE A 388 2.26 -27.83 -3.88
CA PHE A 388 2.14 -28.60 -2.63
C PHE A 388 1.92 -27.71 -1.40
N LYS A 389 1.84 -26.40 -1.60
CA LYS A 389 1.69 -25.38 -0.54
C LYS A 389 0.31 -24.74 -0.67
N ASN A 390 -0.38 -24.59 0.45
CA ASN A 390 -1.69 -23.94 0.48
C ASN A 390 -1.59 -22.48 0.03
N VAL A 391 -2.68 -21.99 -0.55
CA VAL A 391 -2.85 -20.61 -1.01
C VAL A 391 -4.09 -20.05 -0.31
N CYS A 392 -3.90 -19.06 0.56
CA CYS A 392 -4.98 -18.36 1.25
C CYS A 392 -5.24 -16.99 0.63
N ALA A 393 -6.40 -16.41 0.91
CA ALA A 393 -6.67 -15.01 0.64
C ALA A 393 -5.77 -14.10 1.49
N ASN A 394 -5.45 -12.91 0.98
CA ASN A 394 -4.74 -11.88 1.70
C ASN A 394 -5.66 -10.67 1.94
N VAL A 395 -5.18 -9.66 2.68
CA VAL A 395 -6.00 -8.51 3.09
C VAL A 395 -6.62 -7.76 1.90
N ASP A 396 -5.96 -7.76 0.73
CA ASP A 396 -6.45 -7.07 -0.47
C ASP A 396 -7.70 -7.72 -1.07
N PHE A 397 -7.98 -8.98 -0.73
CA PHE A 397 -9.15 -9.70 -1.22
C PHE A 397 -10.46 -9.02 -0.78
N TYR A 398 -10.55 -8.56 0.48
CA TYR A 398 -11.74 -7.88 1.01
C TYR A 398 -11.61 -6.37 1.09
N SER A 399 -10.40 -5.79 1.11
CA SER A 399 -10.23 -4.36 1.36
C SER A 399 -10.88 -3.48 0.29
N GLY A 400 -10.79 -3.85 -0.99
CA GLY A 400 -11.46 -3.13 -2.08
C GLY A 400 -12.98 -3.16 -1.95
N PHE A 401 -13.55 -4.31 -1.59
CA PHE A 401 -14.98 -4.45 -1.33
C PHE A 401 -15.44 -3.59 -0.15
N VAL A 402 -14.69 -3.61 0.96
CA VAL A 402 -14.96 -2.74 2.11
C VAL A 402 -14.94 -1.27 1.70
N TYR A 403 -13.92 -0.83 0.96
CA TYR A 403 -13.83 0.56 0.52
C TYR A 403 -14.99 0.96 -0.40
N SER A 404 -15.42 0.07 -1.28
CA SER A 404 -16.60 0.29 -2.14
C SER A 404 -17.88 0.46 -1.31
N MET A 405 -18.10 -0.38 -0.29
CA MET A 405 -19.25 -0.26 0.62
C MET A 405 -19.22 1.03 1.44
N LEU A 406 -18.02 1.53 1.77
CA LEU A 406 -17.83 2.83 2.43
C LEU A 406 -18.01 4.02 1.48
N GLY A 407 -18.24 3.79 0.18
CA GLY A 407 -18.33 4.85 -0.84
C GLY A 407 -16.99 5.55 -1.10
N ILE A 408 -15.87 4.91 -0.79
CA ILE A 408 -14.53 5.40 -1.11
C ILE A 408 -14.28 5.12 -2.59
N PRO A 409 -13.92 6.12 -3.41
CA PRO A 409 -13.65 5.92 -4.83
C PRO A 409 -12.33 5.15 -5.06
N GLU A 410 -12.25 4.46 -6.19
CA GLU A 410 -11.11 3.61 -6.54
C GLU A 410 -9.78 4.37 -6.57
N GLU A 411 -9.81 5.65 -6.95
CA GLU A 411 -8.62 6.52 -6.94
C GLU A 411 -8.01 6.70 -5.54
N LEU A 412 -8.80 6.44 -4.49
CA LEU A 412 -8.38 6.54 -3.09
C LEU A 412 -8.03 5.20 -2.43
N PHE A 413 -8.19 4.04 -3.08
CA PHE A 413 -7.89 2.74 -2.47
C PHE A 413 -6.43 2.63 -2.02
N THR A 414 -5.49 2.85 -2.92
CA THR A 414 -4.05 2.86 -2.57
C THR A 414 -3.65 4.06 -1.68
N PRO A 415 -4.18 5.28 -1.88
CA PRO A 415 -4.02 6.39 -0.93
C PRO A 415 -4.41 6.07 0.51
N ILE A 416 -5.55 5.42 0.75
CA ILE A 416 -5.96 4.98 2.10
C ILE A 416 -4.92 4.00 2.69
N PHE A 417 -4.40 3.08 1.86
CA PHE A 417 -3.32 2.21 2.29
C PHE A 417 -2.04 2.98 2.65
N ALA A 418 -1.67 4.03 1.89
CA ALA A 418 -0.51 4.87 2.19
C ALA A 418 -0.69 5.64 3.51
N ILE A 419 -1.88 6.22 3.74
CA ILE A 419 -2.24 6.88 5.00
C ILE A 419 -2.07 5.91 6.17
N ALA A 420 -2.65 4.72 6.05
CA ALA A 420 -2.57 3.68 7.07
C ALA A 420 -1.12 3.23 7.34
N ARG A 421 -0.27 3.13 6.31
CA ARG A 421 1.11 2.64 6.40
C ARG A 421 2.12 3.70 6.88
N MET A 422 1.76 4.97 6.86
CA MET A 422 2.66 6.05 7.27
C MET A 422 3.25 5.86 8.67
N PRO A 423 2.49 5.44 9.71
CA PRO A 423 3.06 5.14 11.02
C PRO A 423 4.12 4.04 11.00
N GLY A 424 3.89 2.95 10.25
CA GLY A 424 4.87 1.88 10.09
C GLY A 424 6.17 2.37 9.43
N TRP A 425 6.08 3.15 8.35
CA TRP A 425 7.27 3.76 7.73
C TRP A 425 8.00 4.69 8.69
N SER A 426 7.27 5.49 9.45
CA SER A 426 7.83 6.40 10.45
C SER A 426 8.57 5.66 11.55
N ALA A 427 7.98 4.60 12.09
CA ALA A 427 8.59 3.77 13.12
C ALA A 427 9.89 3.13 12.61
N HIS A 428 9.88 2.53 11.42
CA HIS A 428 11.07 1.95 10.81
C HIS A 428 12.14 3.00 10.46
N ARG A 429 11.75 4.21 10.06
CA ARG A 429 12.71 5.29 9.86
C ARG A 429 13.39 5.71 11.17
N LEU A 430 12.61 5.87 12.24
CA LEU A 430 13.15 6.18 13.57
C LEU A 430 14.07 5.07 14.08
N GLU A 431 13.65 3.79 13.94
CA GLU A 431 14.46 2.64 14.32
C GLU A 431 15.80 2.60 13.56
N GLU A 432 15.78 2.86 12.23
CA GLU A 432 16.97 2.91 11.39
C GLU A 432 17.93 4.03 11.83
N LEU A 433 17.42 5.24 12.12
CA LEU A 433 18.24 6.36 12.56
C LEU A 433 18.85 6.16 13.96
N ILE A 434 18.12 5.48 14.85
CA ILE A 434 18.58 5.24 16.23
C ILE A 434 19.62 4.12 16.27
N ASN A 435 19.45 3.06 15.47
CA ASN A 435 20.21 1.81 15.63
C ASN A 435 21.19 1.52 14.50
N ALA A 436 20.97 2.03 13.28
CA ALA A 436 21.79 1.71 12.14
C ALA A 436 22.81 2.82 11.84
N ASN A 437 24.05 2.40 11.57
CA ASN A 437 25.16 3.31 11.29
C ASN A 437 25.81 3.07 9.92
N LYS A 438 25.13 2.31 9.02
CA LYS A 438 25.71 1.94 7.72
C LYS A 438 24.70 2.09 6.61
N ILE A 439 25.15 2.70 5.51
CA ILE A 439 24.36 2.76 4.27
C ILE A 439 24.11 1.34 3.75
N ILE A 440 22.85 1.05 3.40
CA ILE A 440 22.44 -0.22 2.79
C ILE A 440 22.95 -0.24 1.36
N ARG A 441 23.92 -1.10 1.08
CA ARG A 441 24.59 -1.21 -0.22
C ARG A 441 24.82 -2.68 -0.60
N PRO A 442 23.82 -3.33 -1.24
CA PRO A 442 24.00 -4.70 -1.72
C PRO A 442 25.06 -4.78 -2.82
N ALA A 443 25.68 -5.97 -2.98
CA ALA A 443 26.62 -6.24 -4.05
C ALA A 443 25.89 -6.56 -5.36
N TYR A 444 26.43 -6.09 -6.49
CA TYR A 444 26.01 -6.44 -7.86
C TYR A 444 27.20 -7.03 -8.61
N LYS A 445 26.97 -8.15 -9.33
CA LYS A 445 27.98 -8.78 -10.19
C LYS A 445 27.88 -8.20 -11.59
N TYR A 446 28.96 -7.62 -12.08
CA TYR A 446 29.08 -7.25 -13.47
C TYR A 446 29.25 -8.51 -14.34
N VAL A 447 28.43 -8.67 -15.35
CA VAL A 447 28.43 -9.83 -16.28
C VAL A 447 28.63 -9.42 -17.74
N GLY A 448 28.89 -8.16 -18.02
CA GLY A 448 29.25 -7.67 -19.33
C GLY A 448 30.73 -7.94 -19.68
N HIS A 449 31.10 -7.57 -20.88
CA HIS A 449 32.50 -7.64 -21.34
C HIS A 449 33.18 -6.29 -21.11
N HIS A 450 34.45 -6.34 -20.68
CA HIS A 450 35.32 -5.17 -20.74
C HIS A 450 35.79 -4.98 -22.16
N ALA A 451 35.70 -3.78 -22.71
CA ALA A 451 36.13 -3.41 -24.02
C ALA A 451 37.00 -2.15 -23.93
N ASP A 452 37.94 -2.00 -24.84
CA ASP A 452 38.71 -0.78 -24.95
C ASP A 452 37.86 0.36 -25.52
N PHE A 453 38.19 1.58 -25.14
CA PHE A 453 37.55 2.75 -25.69
C PHE A 453 37.98 2.95 -27.14
N VAL A 454 37.01 2.98 -28.05
CA VAL A 454 37.23 3.30 -29.45
C VAL A 454 36.94 4.79 -29.66
N PRO A 455 37.89 5.58 -30.26
CA PRO A 455 37.66 6.98 -30.57
C PRO A 455 36.46 7.18 -31.49
N PHE A 456 35.85 8.37 -31.40
CA PHE A 456 34.57 8.63 -32.10
C PHE A 456 34.69 8.42 -33.61
N ASP A 457 35.82 8.84 -34.23
CA ASP A 457 36.07 8.75 -35.66
C ASP A 457 36.44 7.33 -36.13
N GLU A 458 36.56 6.38 -35.23
CA GLU A 458 36.94 4.97 -35.49
C GLU A 458 35.80 3.97 -35.22
N ARG A 459 34.61 4.46 -34.86
CA ARG A 459 33.44 3.63 -34.52
C ARG A 459 32.61 3.26 -35.73
#